data_f4facb5b17cf28ceb143c3a8cbeb7b74
#
_entry.id   f4facb5b17cf28ceb143c3a8cbeb7b74
#
_cell.length_a   1.000
_cell.length_b   1.000
_cell.length_c   1.000
_cell.angle_alpha   90.00
_cell.angle_beta   90.00
_cell.angle_gamma   90.00
#
_symmetry.space_group_name_H-M   'P 1'
#
loop_
_entity.id
_entity.type
_entity.pdbx_description
1 polymer ?
#
loop_
_entity_poly.entity_id
_entity_poly.type
_entity_poly.pdbx_seq_one_letter_code
_entity_poly.pdbx_strand_id
1 'polypeptide(L)'
;PIYAEALKGDLAIFLKEKLGLTLSAEKTKITHTSECARFLGYDIKVSRSQETKKLKNGTKSRVYSAVVKLYTPFDKTMAKLLEVGGIRIKKDTNGKERWKAIHRKKLINRSDIEILSKYNSEVRGLANYYSLACNPIRMAHFSSLMKYSMLKTFAAKYRTKTSKIKARYLKKGIFTVPYMTKAGPKECV
;
A
#
# COMPACT_ATOMS: atom_id res chain seq x y z
N PRO A 1 -25.17 5.70 -19.89
CA PRO A 1 -24.63 4.55 -20.61
C PRO A 1 -24.37 4.89 -22.07
N ILE A 2 -25.36 5.40 -22.82
CA ILE A 2 -25.33 5.62 -24.28
C ILE A 2 -24.09 6.43 -24.70
N TYR A 3 -23.80 7.57 -24.06
CA TYR A 3 -22.62 8.38 -24.39
C TYR A 3 -21.27 7.67 -24.10
N ALA A 4 -21.21 6.84 -23.08
CA ALA A 4 -19.98 6.11 -22.75
C ALA A 4 -19.72 4.98 -23.76
N GLU A 5 -20.76 4.37 -24.30
CA GLU A 5 -20.66 3.37 -25.35
C GLU A 5 -20.27 3.99 -26.70
N ALA A 6 -20.86 5.15 -27.03
CA ALA A 6 -20.47 5.92 -28.21
C ALA A 6 -18.98 6.31 -28.15
N LEU A 7 -18.53 6.91 -27.04
CA LEU A 7 -17.12 7.26 -26.82
C LEU A 7 -16.19 6.05 -26.90
N LYS A 8 -16.61 4.89 -26.42
CA LYS A 8 -15.83 3.65 -26.54
C LYS A 8 -15.69 3.23 -28.01
N GLY A 9 -16.76 3.39 -28.79
CA GLY A 9 -16.74 3.13 -30.24
C GLY A 9 -15.79 4.08 -30.97
N ASP A 10 -15.90 5.37 -30.71
CA ASP A 10 -15.06 6.41 -31.33
C ASP A 10 -13.59 6.20 -31.00
N LEU A 11 -13.28 5.86 -29.74
CA LEU A 11 -11.92 5.51 -29.32
C LEU A 11 -11.39 4.26 -30.02
N ALA A 12 -12.21 3.24 -30.22
CA ALA A 12 -11.80 2.03 -30.92
C ALA A 12 -11.46 2.32 -32.38
N ILE A 13 -12.27 3.15 -33.06
CA ILE A 13 -12.04 3.59 -34.45
C ILE A 13 -10.75 4.40 -34.52
N PHE A 14 -10.61 5.42 -33.66
CA PHE A 14 -9.41 6.25 -33.61
C PHE A 14 -8.12 5.45 -33.42
N LEU A 15 -8.12 4.53 -32.44
CA LEU A 15 -6.95 3.70 -32.16
C LEU A 15 -6.58 2.80 -33.35
N LYS A 16 -7.58 2.25 -34.02
CA LYS A 16 -7.36 1.40 -35.18
C LYS A 16 -6.84 2.19 -36.39
N GLU A 17 -7.47 3.33 -36.71
CA GLU A 17 -7.13 4.09 -37.92
C GLU A 17 -5.86 4.92 -37.79
N LYS A 18 -5.62 5.54 -36.60
CA LYS A 18 -4.49 6.45 -36.41
C LYS A 18 -3.25 5.75 -35.84
N LEU A 19 -3.40 4.71 -35.04
CA LEU A 19 -2.30 4.07 -34.33
C LEU A 19 -2.12 2.59 -34.66
N GLY A 20 -3.00 1.98 -35.46
CA GLY A 20 -2.96 0.55 -35.77
C GLY A 20 -3.18 -0.36 -34.55
N LEU A 21 -3.78 0.18 -33.47
CA LEU A 21 -4.00 -0.53 -32.21
C LEU A 21 -5.45 -1.00 -32.10
N THR A 22 -5.63 -2.19 -31.51
CA THR A 22 -6.96 -2.72 -31.21
C THR A 22 -7.31 -2.56 -29.73
N LEU A 23 -8.52 -2.06 -29.46
CA LEU A 23 -9.01 -1.94 -28.12
C LEU A 23 -9.37 -3.31 -27.54
N SER A 24 -8.76 -3.70 -26.39
CA SER A 24 -9.08 -4.97 -25.74
C SER A 24 -10.47 -4.91 -25.10
N ALA A 25 -11.39 -5.74 -25.57
CA ALA A 25 -12.75 -5.82 -25.04
C ALA A 25 -12.79 -6.24 -23.56
N GLU A 26 -11.90 -7.16 -23.15
CA GLU A 26 -11.81 -7.65 -21.76
C GLU A 26 -11.34 -6.58 -20.79
N LYS A 27 -10.41 -5.72 -21.23
CA LYS A 27 -9.77 -4.70 -20.39
C LYS A 27 -10.52 -3.37 -20.40
N THR A 28 -11.33 -3.12 -21.42
CA THR A 28 -12.08 -1.86 -21.59
C THR A 28 -13.51 -2.05 -21.09
N LYS A 29 -13.74 -1.62 -19.85
CA LYS A 29 -15.05 -1.71 -19.19
C LYS A 29 -15.62 -0.33 -18.94
N ILE A 30 -16.91 -0.19 -19.16
CA ILE A 30 -17.68 0.98 -18.74
C ILE A 30 -18.18 0.67 -17.32
N THR A 31 -17.78 1.49 -16.36
CA THR A 31 -18.12 1.31 -14.95
C THR A 31 -18.98 2.48 -14.50
N HIS A 32 -20.09 2.17 -13.82
CA HIS A 32 -20.95 3.22 -13.26
C HIS A 32 -20.23 3.98 -12.15
N THR A 33 -20.45 5.28 -12.02
CA THR A 33 -19.78 6.17 -11.06
C THR A 33 -19.98 5.81 -9.58
N SER A 34 -20.98 4.99 -9.25
CA SER A 34 -21.20 4.44 -7.91
C SER A 34 -20.29 3.25 -7.61
N GLU A 35 -19.77 2.61 -8.64
CA GLU A 35 -18.89 1.45 -8.54
C GLU A 35 -17.43 1.87 -8.51
N CYS A 36 -16.56 0.91 -8.26
CA CYS A 36 -15.13 1.13 -8.20
C CYS A 36 -14.47 0.66 -9.50
N ALA A 37 -13.86 1.56 -10.23
CA ALA A 37 -13.06 1.24 -11.41
C ALA A 37 -11.60 1.08 -11.01
N ARG A 38 -10.93 0.06 -11.55
CA ARG A 38 -9.49 -0.15 -11.33
C ARG A 38 -8.69 0.37 -12.51
N PHE A 39 -7.77 1.32 -12.23
CA PHE A 39 -6.89 1.89 -13.23
C PHE A 39 -5.50 2.15 -12.66
N LEU A 40 -4.45 1.73 -13.38
CA LEU A 40 -3.06 1.86 -12.97
C LEU A 40 -2.80 1.42 -11.51
N GLY A 41 -3.43 0.31 -11.09
CA GLY A 41 -3.26 -0.22 -9.75
C GLY A 41 -4.01 0.51 -8.65
N TYR A 42 -4.68 1.63 -8.93
CA TYR A 42 -5.57 2.33 -8.01
C TYR A 42 -7.02 1.90 -8.18
N ASP A 43 -7.78 1.96 -7.12
CA ASP A 43 -9.23 1.90 -7.16
C ASP A 43 -9.77 3.33 -7.25
N ILE A 44 -10.45 3.65 -8.36
CA ILE A 44 -11.05 4.97 -8.64
C ILE A 44 -12.53 4.91 -8.27
N LYS A 45 -12.97 5.85 -7.46
CA LYS A 45 -14.37 5.98 -7.08
C LYS A 45 -14.80 7.44 -7.01
N VAL A 46 -16.01 7.73 -7.46
CA VAL A 46 -16.62 9.05 -7.28
C VAL A 46 -17.21 9.13 -5.88
N SER A 47 -16.72 10.06 -5.08
CA SER A 47 -17.25 10.31 -3.74
C SER A 47 -18.55 11.10 -3.86
N ARG A 48 -19.66 10.52 -3.40
CA ARG A 48 -20.96 11.18 -3.27
C ARG A 48 -21.29 11.26 -1.79
N SER A 49 -20.91 12.35 -1.12
CA SER A 49 -21.29 12.60 0.26
C SER A 49 -22.48 13.53 0.33
N GLN A 50 -23.47 13.15 1.12
CA GLN A 50 -24.61 13.99 1.48
C GLN A 50 -24.31 14.81 2.76
N GLU A 51 -23.11 14.66 3.33
CA GLU A 51 -22.74 15.36 4.54
C GLU A 51 -22.69 16.88 4.32
N THR A 52 -23.20 17.59 5.32
CA THR A 52 -23.15 19.05 5.37
C THR A 52 -22.15 19.50 6.43
N LYS A 53 -21.31 20.47 6.08
CA LYS A 53 -20.41 21.14 7.05
C LYS A 53 -20.98 22.50 7.39
N LYS A 54 -20.99 22.81 8.69
CA LYS A 54 -21.38 24.15 9.17
C LYS A 54 -20.20 25.11 8.93
N LEU A 55 -20.41 26.15 8.15
CA LEU A 55 -19.43 27.20 7.91
C LEU A 55 -19.34 28.13 9.13
N LYS A 56 -18.29 28.95 9.20
CA LYS A 56 -18.11 29.93 10.30
C LYS A 56 -19.26 30.92 10.43
N ASN A 57 -19.95 31.22 9.33
CA ASN A 57 -21.14 32.07 9.29
C ASN A 57 -22.46 31.37 9.67
N GLY A 58 -22.39 30.10 10.12
CA GLY A 58 -23.56 29.33 10.53
C GLY A 58 -24.31 28.61 9.40
N THR A 59 -24.04 28.92 8.14
CA THR A 59 -24.68 28.24 6.99
C THR A 59 -24.18 26.81 6.81
N LYS A 60 -25.09 25.91 6.38
CA LYS A 60 -24.73 24.53 6.04
C LYS A 60 -24.33 24.46 4.58
N SER A 61 -23.12 24.00 4.29
CA SER A 61 -22.63 23.73 2.95
C SER A 61 -22.40 22.24 2.76
N ARG A 62 -22.69 21.70 1.58
CA ARG A 62 -22.31 20.33 1.22
C ARG A 62 -20.79 20.23 1.17
N VAL A 63 -20.22 19.19 1.81
CA VAL A 63 -18.78 19.05 1.93
C VAL A 63 -18.15 18.66 0.61
N TYR A 64 -18.76 17.74 -0.13
CA TYR A 64 -18.27 17.30 -1.44
C TYR A 64 -19.40 16.63 -2.25
N SER A 65 -19.52 16.96 -3.52
CA SER A 65 -20.32 16.20 -4.47
C SER A 65 -19.48 15.87 -5.69
N ALA A 66 -19.55 14.61 -6.13
CA ALA A 66 -18.93 14.11 -7.36
C ALA A 66 -17.41 14.32 -7.49
N VAL A 67 -16.66 14.24 -6.39
CA VAL A 67 -15.19 14.29 -6.43
C VAL A 67 -14.64 12.90 -6.73
N VAL A 68 -13.78 12.81 -7.73
CA VAL A 68 -13.04 11.59 -8.05
C VAL A 68 -11.93 11.38 -7.00
N LYS A 69 -11.90 10.20 -6.39
CA LYS A 69 -10.91 9.82 -5.39
C LYS A 69 -10.18 8.56 -5.80
N LEU A 70 -8.88 8.53 -5.56
CA LEU A 70 -8.02 7.38 -5.75
C LEU A 70 -7.84 6.65 -4.43
N TYR A 71 -7.94 5.34 -4.44
CA TYR A 71 -7.76 4.50 -3.25
C TYR A 71 -6.70 3.44 -3.51
N THR A 72 -5.94 3.12 -2.47
CA THR A 72 -5.06 1.96 -2.45
C THR A 72 -5.91 0.69 -2.31
N PRO A 73 -5.84 -0.25 -3.27
CA PRO A 73 -6.58 -1.50 -3.19
C PRO A 73 -6.07 -2.38 -2.05
N PHE A 74 -7.00 -2.98 -1.32
CA PHE A 74 -6.67 -3.85 -0.20
C PHE A 74 -5.97 -5.15 -0.65
N ASP A 75 -6.51 -5.77 -1.69
CA ASP A 75 -5.99 -7.01 -2.27
C ASP A 75 -4.53 -6.87 -2.73
N LYS A 76 -4.18 -5.75 -3.36
CA LYS A 76 -2.81 -5.49 -3.84
C LYS A 76 -1.80 -5.32 -2.70
N THR A 77 -2.17 -4.57 -1.65
CA THR A 77 -1.29 -4.40 -0.48
C THR A 77 -1.05 -5.71 0.25
N MET A 78 -2.07 -6.57 0.30
CA MET A 78 -1.96 -7.87 0.96
C MET A 78 -1.24 -8.90 0.12
N ALA A 79 -1.51 -8.95 -1.18
CA ALA A 79 -0.75 -9.78 -2.11
C ALA A 79 0.75 -9.46 -2.00
N LYS A 80 1.11 -8.17 -1.89
CA LYS A 80 2.49 -7.76 -1.72
C LYS A 80 3.10 -8.25 -0.39
N LEU A 81 2.36 -8.19 0.72
CA LEU A 81 2.82 -8.72 2.01
C LEU A 81 3.06 -10.24 1.99
N LEU A 82 2.22 -10.98 1.27
CA LEU A 82 2.37 -12.43 1.07
C LEU A 82 3.56 -12.73 0.16
N GLU A 83 3.69 -12.02 -0.96
CA GLU A 83 4.78 -12.16 -1.92
C GLU A 83 6.17 -11.99 -1.24
N VAL A 84 6.31 -10.93 -0.44
CA VAL A 84 7.56 -10.68 0.28
C VAL A 84 7.77 -11.64 1.46
N GLY A 85 6.79 -12.46 1.80
CA GLY A 85 6.84 -13.40 2.92
C GLY A 85 6.84 -12.72 4.29
N GLY A 86 6.24 -11.54 4.39
CA GLY A 86 6.16 -10.75 5.61
C GLY A 86 5.04 -11.16 6.56
N ILE A 87 4.03 -11.86 6.05
CA ILE A 87 2.86 -12.27 6.82
C ILE A 87 2.48 -13.74 6.59
N ARG A 88 1.69 -14.28 7.51
CA ARG A 88 0.95 -15.54 7.37
C ARG A 88 -0.51 -15.30 7.73
N ILE A 89 -1.40 -15.87 6.95
CA ILE A 89 -2.82 -15.92 7.26
C ILE A 89 -3.07 -17.10 8.20
N LYS A 90 -3.73 -16.86 9.32
CA LYS A 90 -4.23 -17.89 10.24
C LYS A 90 -5.72 -17.69 10.44
N LYS A 91 -6.48 -18.78 10.45
CA LYS A 91 -7.88 -18.75 10.87
C LYS A 91 -7.93 -18.77 12.40
N ASP A 92 -8.76 -17.91 12.95
CA ASP A 92 -9.11 -17.89 14.38
C ASP A 92 -10.08 -19.04 14.71
N THR A 93 -10.34 -19.27 15.99
CA THR A 93 -11.33 -20.25 16.48
C THR A 93 -12.72 -20.06 15.87
N ASN A 94 -13.07 -18.82 15.52
CA ASN A 94 -14.32 -18.45 14.85
C ASN A 94 -14.24 -18.48 13.31
N GLY A 95 -13.22 -19.12 12.72
CA GLY A 95 -13.02 -19.19 11.27
C GLY A 95 -12.58 -17.88 10.59
N LYS A 96 -12.45 -16.78 11.33
CA LYS A 96 -12.03 -15.48 10.80
C LYS A 96 -10.54 -15.45 10.49
N GLU A 97 -10.19 -15.01 9.30
CA GLU A 97 -8.80 -14.86 8.90
C GLU A 97 -8.12 -13.71 9.67
N ARG A 98 -7.00 -14.04 10.29
CA ARG A 98 -6.11 -13.09 10.96
C ARG A 98 -4.73 -13.11 10.31
N TRP A 99 -4.21 -11.95 10.09
CA TRP A 99 -2.93 -11.74 9.43
C TRP A 99 -1.85 -11.49 10.47
N LYS A 100 -0.89 -12.38 10.49
CA LYS A 100 0.17 -12.36 11.48
C LYS A 100 1.51 -12.10 10.79
N ALA A 101 2.20 -11.02 11.16
CA ALA A 101 3.56 -10.78 10.71
C ALA A 101 4.47 -11.95 11.13
N ILE A 102 5.34 -12.40 10.23
CA ILE A 102 6.31 -13.46 10.45
C ILE A 102 7.71 -12.98 10.05
N HIS A 103 8.74 -13.69 10.50
CA HIS A 103 10.11 -13.45 10.06
C HIS A 103 10.32 -13.92 8.63
N ARG A 104 11.17 -13.24 7.89
CA ARG A 104 11.54 -13.58 6.50
C ARG A 104 12.79 -14.44 6.51
N LYS A 105 12.63 -15.75 6.34
CA LYS A 105 13.73 -16.73 6.39
C LYS A 105 14.90 -16.37 5.47
N LYS A 106 14.60 -15.89 4.25
CA LYS A 106 15.61 -15.52 3.23
C LYS A 106 16.52 -14.35 3.66
N LEU A 107 16.11 -13.55 4.66
CA LEU A 107 16.87 -12.38 5.11
C LEU A 107 17.69 -12.64 6.39
N ILE A 108 17.48 -13.74 7.10
CA ILE A 108 18.11 -13.99 8.40
C ILE A 108 19.65 -13.97 8.31
N ASN A 109 20.21 -14.49 7.21
CA ASN A 109 21.65 -14.59 7.01
C ASN A 109 22.28 -13.33 6.37
N ARG A 110 21.47 -12.29 6.10
CA ARG A 110 21.96 -11.02 5.57
C ARG A 110 22.51 -10.12 6.68
N SER A 111 23.32 -9.13 6.31
CA SER A 111 23.76 -8.09 7.25
C SER A 111 22.57 -7.29 7.78
N ASP A 112 22.74 -6.65 8.94
CA ASP A 112 21.67 -5.86 9.57
C ASP A 112 21.22 -4.70 8.68
N ILE A 113 22.19 -4.07 7.99
CA ILE A 113 21.91 -2.97 7.03
C ILE A 113 21.12 -3.49 5.84
N GLU A 114 21.50 -4.63 5.27
CA GLU A 114 20.77 -5.20 4.13
C GLU A 114 19.32 -5.55 4.51
N ILE A 115 19.13 -6.10 5.71
CA ILE A 115 17.79 -6.39 6.22
C ILE A 115 16.98 -5.10 6.32
N LEU A 116 17.51 -4.08 7.02
CA LEU A 116 16.83 -2.80 7.19
C LEU A 116 16.56 -2.11 5.85
N SER A 117 17.56 -2.01 4.99
CA SER A 117 17.44 -1.40 3.66
C SER A 117 16.40 -2.09 2.80
N LYS A 118 16.32 -3.43 2.83
CA LYS A 118 15.32 -4.19 2.09
C LYS A 118 13.90 -3.88 2.55
N TYR A 119 13.65 -3.85 3.86
CA TYR A 119 12.35 -3.49 4.40
C TYR A 119 11.98 -2.05 4.10
N ASN A 120 12.92 -1.11 4.25
CA ASN A 120 12.70 0.30 3.96
C ASN A 120 12.41 0.54 2.48
N SER A 121 13.13 -0.10 1.55
CA SER A 121 12.91 0.05 0.12
C SER A 121 11.53 -0.46 -0.30
N GLU A 122 11.08 -1.59 0.25
CA GLU A 122 9.76 -2.16 -0.06
C GLU A 122 8.62 -1.29 0.49
N VAL A 123 8.75 -0.78 1.73
CA VAL A 123 7.75 0.12 2.32
C VAL A 123 7.70 1.45 1.58
N ARG A 124 8.87 2.05 1.33
CA ARG A 124 8.99 3.35 0.64
C ARG A 124 8.52 3.26 -0.80
N GLY A 125 8.88 2.21 -1.52
CA GLY A 125 8.45 1.99 -2.91
C GLY A 125 6.92 1.91 -3.02
N LEU A 126 6.27 1.15 -2.13
CA LEU A 126 4.82 1.06 -2.14
C LEU A 126 4.14 2.36 -1.68
N ALA A 127 4.69 3.04 -0.67
CA ALA A 127 4.18 4.32 -0.20
C ALA A 127 4.28 5.42 -1.29
N ASN A 128 5.39 5.46 -2.02
CA ASN A 128 5.57 6.40 -3.13
C ASN A 128 4.61 6.09 -4.27
N TYR A 129 4.42 4.80 -4.60
CA TYR A 129 3.48 4.40 -5.64
C TYR A 129 2.04 4.83 -5.31
N TYR A 130 1.60 4.67 -4.06
CA TYR A 130 0.26 5.03 -3.60
C TYR A 130 0.18 6.42 -2.93
N SER A 131 1.11 7.32 -3.21
CA SER A 131 1.17 8.66 -2.60
C SER A 131 -0.06 9.53 -2.89
N LEU A 132 -0.73 9.31 -4.04
CA LEU A 132 -1.95 10.02 -4.43
C LEU A 132 -3.25 9.43 -3.84
N ALA A 133 -3.16 8.34 -3.09
CA ALA A 133 -4.34 7.68 -2.55
C ALA A 133 -4.95 8.44 -1.36
N CYS A 134 -6.26 8.55 -1.34
CA CYS A 134 -7.02 9.22 -0.27
C CYS A 134 -7.17 8.38 1.02
N ASN A 135 -6.65 7.15 1.06
CA ASN A 135 -6.78 6.23 2.20
C ASN A 135 -5.42 5.85 2.83
N PRO A 136 -4.70 6.80 3.45
CA PRO A 136 -3.36 6.58 4.01
C PRO A 136 -3.32 5.48 5.08
N ILE A 137 -4.44 5.18 5.71
CA ILE A 137 -4.58 4.12 6.73
C ILE A 137 -4.18 2.74 6.18
N ARG A 138 -4.36 2.50 4.87
CA ARG A 138 -3.92 1.26 4.22
C ARG A 138 -2.41 1.14 4.21
N MET A 139 -1.71 2.23 3.91
CA MET A 139 -0.25 2.26 3.94
C MET A 139 0.30 2.19 5.36
N ALA A 140 -0.36 2.83 6.32
CA ALA A 140 -0.01 2.71 7.74
C ALA A 140 -0.11 1.25 8.23
N HIS A 141 -1.17 0.53 7.84
CA HIS A 141 -1.35 -0.88 8.15
C HIS A 141 -0.26 -1.76 7.50
N PHE A 142 0.02 -1.54 6.21
CA PHE A 142 1.11 -2.22 5.50
C PHE A 142 2.45 -2.00 6.20
N SER A 143 2.81 -0.75 6.47
CA SER A 143 4.06 -0.39 7.16
C SER A 143 4.17 -1.01 8.55
N SER A 144 3.07 -1.05 9.29
CA SER A 144 3.00 -1.68 10.62
C SER A 144 3.33 -3.18 10.55
N LEU A 145 2.69 -3.91 9.62
CA LEU A 145 2.97 -5.35 9.43
C LEU A 145 4.42 -5.59 8.99
N MET A 146 4.95 -4.77 8.08
CA MET A 146 6.35 -4.83 7.66
C MET A 146 7.32 -4.56 8.81
N LYS A 147 7.05 -3.55 9.65
CA LYS A 147 7.83 -3.26 10.87
C LYS A 147 7.84 -4.44 11.83
N TYR A 148 6.68 -5.07 12.07
CA TYR A 148 6.64 -6.27 12.92
C TYR A 148 7.33 -7.47 12.30
N SER A 149 7.25 -7.67 10.99
CA SER A 149 7.98 -8.70 10.26
C SER A 149 9.50 -8.49 10.38
N MET A 150 9.96 -7.24 10.23
CA MET A 150 11.36 -6.86 10.40
C MET A 150 11.87 -7.19 11.82
N LEU A 151 11.16 -6.75 12.85
CA LEU A 151 11.51 -7.05 14.24
C LEU A 151 11.60 -8.55 14.50
N LYS A 152 10.72 -9.35 13.92
CA LYS A 152 10.76 -10.82 14.01
C LYS A 152 11.93 -11.42 13.23
N THR A 153 12.31 -10.82 12.10
CA THR A 153 13.46 -11.25 11.31
C THR A 153 14.76 -11.04 12.11
N PHE A 154 14.93 -9.86 12.74
CA PHE A 154 16.04 -9.60 13.65
C PHE A 154 16.02 -10.53 14.87
N ALA A 155 14.84 -10.75 15.47
CA ALA A 155 14.69 -11.64 16.60
C ALA A 155 15.08 -13.09 16.25
N ALA A 156 14.72 -13.56 15.07
CA ALA A 156 15.10 -14.88 14.56
C ALA A 156 16.60 -14.95 14.27
N LYS A 157 17.19 -13.91 13.65
CA LYS A 157 18.64 -13.82 13.39
C LYS A 157 19.46 -13.93 14.68
N TYR A 158 19.08 -13.17 15.70
CA TYR A 158 19.80 -13.12 16.98
C TYR A 158 19.28 -14.11 18.03
N ARG A 159 18.37 -15.02 17.66
CA ARG A 159 17.76 -16.02 18.54
C ARG A 159 17.25 -15.41 19.85
N THR A 160 16.57 -14.27 19.76
CA THR A 160 16.12 -13.49 20.93
C THR A 160 14.66 -13.04 20.78
N LYS A 161 14.11 -12.39 21.82
CA LYS A 161 12.74 -11.83 21.78
C LYS A 161 12.71 -10.50 21.05
N THR A 162 11.59 -10.19 20.41
CA THR A 162 11.39 -8.90 19.72
C THR A 162 11.49 -7.69 20.66
N SER A 163 11.18 -7.86 21.95
CA SER A 163 11.36 -6.80 22.97
C SER A 163 12.84 -6.41 23.14
N LYS A 164 13.74 -7.37 23.17
CA LYS A 164 15.20 -7.11 23.25
C LYS A 164 15.71 -6.42 21.97
N ILE A 165 15.20 -6.81 20.81
CA ILE A 165 15.52 -6.13 19.53
C ILE A 165 15.05 -4.68 19.56
N LYS A 166 13.83 -4.41 20.04
CA LYS A 166 13.33 -3.03 20.20
C LYS A 166 14.25 -2.22 21.14
N ALA A 167 14.60 -2.75 22.30
CA ALA A 167 15.48 -2.06 23.23
C ALA A 167 16.85 -1.73 22.64
N ARG A 168 17.41 -2.64 21.80
CA ARG A 168 18.74 -2.48 21.20
C ARG A 168 18.76 -1.48 20.04
N TYR A 169 17.77 -1.53 19.13
CA TYR A 169 17.80 -0.82 17.85
C TYR A 169 16.80 0.34 17.77
N LEU A 170 15.82 0.46 18.69
CA LEU A 170 14.82 1.52 18.62
C LEU A 170 15.28 2.73 19.45
N LYS A 171 15.78 3.77 18.78
CA LYS A 171 16.18 5.05 19.38
C LYS A 171 15.14 6.10 19.09
N LYS A 172 14.54 6.71 20.11
CA LYS A 172 13.48 7.77 19.95
C LYS A 172 12.36 7.38 18.97
N GLY A 173 11.95 6.10 18.96
CA GLY A 173 10.89 5.60 18.06
C GLY A 173 11.36 5.20 16.66
N ILE A 174 12.60 5.50 16.30
CA ILE A 174 13.21 5.20 15.00
C ILE A 174 14.09 3.95 15.12
N PHE A 175 13.95 3.01 14.20
CA PHE A 175 14.79 1.81 14.17
C PHE A 175 16.12 2.13 13.51
N THR A 176 17.20 2.03 14.25
CA THR A 176 18.55 2.49 13.87
C THR A 176 19.54 1.36 13.95
N VAL A 177 20.25 1.10 12.87
CA VAL A 177 21.31 0.09 12.80
C VAL A 177 22.68 0.78 12.70
N PRO A 178 23.56 0.61 13.69
CA PRO A 178 24.91 1.13 13.61
C PRO A 178 25.75 0.30 12.63
N TYR A 179 26.63 0.97 11.89
CA TYR A 179 27.60 0.31 11.01
C TYR A 179 28.89 1.11 10.88
N MET A 180 29.95 0.41 10.56
CA MET A 180 31.28 1.03 10.38
C MET A 180 31.50 1.37 8.90
N THR A 181 32.01 2.58 8.66
CA THR A 181 32.51 3.01 7.34
C THR A 181 33.99 3.38 7.47
N LYS A 182 34.66 3.57 6.33
CA LYS A 182 36.03 4.07 6.31
C LYS A 182 36.21 5.43 7.04
N ALA A 183 35.14 6.23 7.07
CA ALA A 183 35.09 7.54 7.74
C ALA A 183 34.60 7.48 9.19
N GLY A 184 34.44 6.26 9.78
CA GLY A 184 33.99 6.06 11.16
C GLY A 184 32.58 5.46 11.26
N PRO A 185 32.03 5.37 12.50
CA PRO A 185 30.73 4.78 12.76
C PRO A 185 29.60 5.66 12.19
N LYS A 186 28.66 5.03 11.51
CA LYS A 186 27.42 5.66 10.98
C LYS A 186 26.20 4.89 11.43
N GLU A 187 25.07 5.54 11.37
CA GLU A 187 23.76 4.95 11.67
C GLU A 187 22.90 4.92 10.41
N CYS A 188 22.29 3.75 10.13
CA CYS A 188 21.30 3.56 9.07
C CYS A 188 19.90 3.53 9.71
N VAL A 189 18.96 4.26 9.11
CA VAL A 189 17.59 4.42 9.56
C VAL A 189 16.60 3.82 8.56
#